data_58f7de945ab88084739d9c2652aca913
#
_entry.id   58f7de945ab88084739d9c2652aca913
#
_cell.length_a   1.000
_cell.length_b   1.000
_cell.length_c   1.000
_cell.angle_alpha   90.00
_cell.angle_beta   90.00
_cell.angle_gamma   90.00
#
_symmetry.space_group_name_H-M   'P 1'
#
loop_
_entity.id
_entity.type
_entity.pdbx_description
1 polymer ?
#
loop_
_entity_poly.entity_id
_entity_poly.type
_entity_poly.pdbx_seq_one_letter_code
_entity_poly.pdbx_strand_id
1 'polypeptide(L)'
;MTRTIARQYGRDGVTAFAVAPGFVNTPFNDPAVATYGLEFFAEDTALGEVAEPADVANVIAFLASGRARHATGTTIDVNGASYVR
;
A
#
# COMPACT_ATOMS: atom_id res chain seq x y z
N MET A 1 15.03 5.28 3.23
CA MET A 1 15.38 5.69 1.85
C MET A 1 14.37 6.67 1.25
N THR A 2 13.09 6.37 1.27
CA THR A 2 12.06 7.27 0.71
C THR A 2 12.13 8.68 1.25
N ARG A 3 12.20 8.84 2.56
CA ARG A 3 12.28 10.17 3.20
C ARG A 3 13.51 10.95 2.74
N THR A 4 14.66 10.27 2.64
CA THR A 4 15.91 10.89 2.23
C THR A 4 15.83 11.40 0.80
N ILE A 5 15.30 10.58 -0.12
CA ILE A 5 15.11 10.97 -1.51
C ILE A 5 14.15 12.17 -1.60
N ALA A 6 13.03 12.11 -0.90
CA ALA A 6 12.05 13.18 -0.92
C ALA A 6 12.63 14.51 -0.43
N ARG A 7 13.37 14.48 0.68
CA ARG A 7 13.95 15.69 1.26
C ARG A 7 15.09 16.25 0.42
N GLN A 8 15.91 15.37 -0.15
CA GLN A 8 17.11 15.80 -0.86
C GLN A 8 16.82 16.30 -2.28
N TYR A 9 15.86 15.66 -2.97
CA TYR A 9 15.61 15.94 -4.38
C TYR A 9 14.25 16.61 -4.64
N GLY A 10 13.53 16.99 -3.59
CA GLY A 10 12.23 17.63 -3.76
C GLY A 10 12.29 18.92 -4.57
N ARG A 11 13.34 19.73 -4.37
CA ARG A 11 13.52 20.97 -5.13
C ARG A 11 13.84 20.72 -6.59
N ASP A 12 14.32 19.52 -6.92
CA ASP A 12 14.59 19.12 -8.30
C ASP A 12 13.34 18.53 -8.97
N GLY A 13 12.19 18.61 -8.32
CA GLY A 13 10.93 18.10 -8.85
C GLY A 13 10.72 16.61 -8.66
N VAL A 14 11.52 15.96 -7.81
CA VAL A 14 11.39 14.53 -7.52
C VAL A 14 10.50 14.34 -6.30
N THR A 15 9.46 13.52 -6.45
CA THR A 15 8.64 13.05 -5.33
C THR A 15 8.93 11.57 -5.07
N ALA A 16 8.85 11.16 -3.81
CA ALA A 16 9.12 9.80 -3.42
C ALA A 16 8.09 9.32 -2.40
N PHE A 17 7.57 8.13 -2.61
CA PHE A 17 6.56 7.52 -1.74
C PHE A 17 6.93 6.08 -1.48
N ALA A 18 6.55 5.57 -0.32
CA ALA A 18 6.56 4.15 -0.04
C ALA A 18 5.12 3.66 0.05
N VAL A 19 4.83 2.52 -0.54
CA VAL A 19 3.52 1.87 -0.42
C VAL A 19 3.71 0.58 0.35
N ALA A 20 2.98 0.44 1.44
CA ALA A 20 3.06 -0.72 2.32
C ALA A 20 1.73 -1.48 2.27
N PRO A 21 1.59 -2.47 1.37
CA PRO A 21 0.39 -3.28 1.30
C PRO A 21 0.34 -4.25 2.48
N GLY A 22 -0.86 -4.55 2.95
CA GLY A 22 -1.09 -5.66 3.85
C GLY A 22 -1.25 -6.96 3.06
N PHE A 23 -2.17 -7.83 3.50
CA PHE A 23 -2.47 -9.05 2.75
C PHE A 23 -3.22 -8.68 1.46
N VAL A 24 -2.67 -9.12 0.32
CA VAL A 24 -3.27 -8.91 -1.00
C VAL A 24 -3.59 -10.26 -1.61
N ASN A 25 -4.77 -10.40 -2.16
CA ASN A 25 -5.23 -11.64 -2.78
C ASN A 25 -4.53 -11.85 -4.13
N THR A 26 -3.36 -12.48 -4.09
CA THR A 26 -2.54 -12.77 -5.26
C THR A 26 -2.16 -14.24 -5.28
N PRO A 27 -1.76 -14.80 -6.43
CA PRO A 27 -1.28 -16.20 -6.50
C PRO A 27 -0.11 -16.49 -5.54
N PHE A 28 0.70 -15.49 -5.23
CA PHE A 28 1.78 -15.64 -4.24
C PHE A 28 1.25 -16.10 -2.89
N ASN A 29 0.03 -15.67 -2.52
CA ASN A 29 -0.60 -15.97 -1.25
C ASN A 29 -1.50 -17.20 -1.29
N ASP A 30 -1.64 -17.89 -2.44
CA ASP A 30 -2.51 -19.06 -2.57
C ASP A 30 -2.23 -20.16 -1.53
N PRO A 31 -0.97 -20.51 -1.19
CA PRO A 31 -0.72 -21.49 -0.15
C PRO A 31 -1.28 -21.08 1.22
N ALA A 32 -1.17 -19.82 1.57
CA ALA A 32 -1.70 -19.32 2.84
C ALA A 32 -3.22 -19.34 2.84
N VAL A 33 -3.85 -18.98 1.72
CA VAL A 33 -5.31 -19.02 1.57
C VAL A 33 -5.81 -20.46 1.64
N ALA A 34 -5.08 -21.41 1.03
CA ALA A 34 -5.44 -22.82 1.09
C ALA A 34 -5.38 -23.37 2.52
N THR A 35 -4.46 -22.88 3.35
CA THR A 35 -4.27 -23.33 4.73
C THR A 35 -5.27 -22.69 5.68
N TYR A 36 -5.47 -21.38 5.60
CA TYR A 36 -6.23 -20.60 6.58
C TYR A 36 -7.57 -20.11 6.08
N GLY A 37 -7.79 -20.08 4.77
CA GLY A 37 -8.97 -19.49 4.15
C GLY A 37 -8.85 -17.96 4.04
N LEU A 38 -9.55 -17.41 3.06
CA LEU A 38 -9.49 -15.97 2.79
C LEU A 38 -10.10 -15.17 3.94
N GLU A 39 -11.15 -15.67 4.57
CA GLU A 39 -11.81 -14.99 5.69
C GLU A 39 -10.90 -14.80 6.89
N PHE A 40 -9.95 -15.71 7.12
CA PHE A 40 -8.99 -15.56 8.20
C PHE A 40 -8.22 -14.25 8.09
N PHE A 41 -7.82 -13.88 6.86
CA PHE A 41 -7.10 -12.64 6.61
C PHE A 41 -8.04 -11.45 6.58
N ALA A 42 -9.26 -11.62 6.09
CA ALA A 42 -10.25 -10.55 6.03
C ALA A 42 -10.68 -10.08 7.42
N GLU A 43 -10.78 -10.99 8.39
CA GLU A 43 -11.17 -10.66 9.75
C GLU A 43 -10.16 -9.76 10.45
N ASP A 44 -8.90 -9.77 10.02
CA ASP A 44 -7.86 -8.92 10.58
C ASP A 44 -7.96 -7.46 10.10
N THR A 45 -8.80 -7.18 9.14
CA THR A 45 -8.98 -5.83 8.61
C THR A 45 -10.22 -5.18 9.20
N ALA A 46 -10.17 -3.84 9.34
CA ALA A 46 -11.35 -3.09 9.75
C ALA A 46 -12.46 -3.10 8.68
N LEU A 47 -12.07 -3.22 7.41
CA LEU A 47 -13.03 -3.28 6.31
C LEU A 47 -13.74 -4.63 6.21
N GLY A 48 -13.20 -5.69 6.82
CA GLY A 48 -13.77 -7.02 6.74
C GLY A 48 -13.51 -7.73 5.42
N GLU A 49 -12.58 -7.23 4.64
CA GLU A 49 -12.21 -7.81 3.35
C GLU A 49 -10.72 -7.66 3.10
N VAL A 50 -10.13 -8.53 2.28
CA VAL A 50 -8.74 -8.42 1.87
C VAL A 50 -8.62 -7.51 0.64
N ALA A 51 -7.44 -6.91 0.48
CA ALA A 51 -7.19 -6.08 -0.68
C ALA A 51 -7.03 -6.96 -1.94
N GLU A 52 -7.50 -6.45 -3.05
CA GLU A 52 -7.21 -7.00 -4.36
C GLU A 52 -6.04 -6.24 -4.99
N PRO A 53 -5.34 -6.82 -5.99
CA PRO A 53 -4.23 -6.12 -6.65
C PRO A 53 -4.62 -4.73 -7.16
N ALA A 54 -5.84 -4.54 -7.65
CA ALA A 54 -6.32 -3.25 -8.12
C ALA A 54 -6.36 -2.20 -7.02
N ASP A 55 -6.60 -2.58 -5.77
CA ASP A 55 -6.62 -1.64 -4.65
C ASP A 55 -5.25 -1.01 -4.43
N VAL A 56 -4.19 -1.80 -4.56
CA VAL A 56 -2.82 -1.30 -4.46
C VAL A 56 -2.45 -0.51 -5.71
N ALA A 57 -2.79 -1.03 -6.89
CA ALA A 57 -2.48 -0.38 -8.16
C ALA A 57 -3.12 1.01 -8.28
N ASN A 58 -4.34 1.18 -7.79
CA ASN A 58 -5.03 2.47 -7.81
C ASN A 58 -4.30 3.52 -6.96
N VAL A 59 -3.77 3.12 -5.81
CA VAL A 59 -2.99 4.01 -4.95
C VAL A 59 -1.70 4.42 -5.67
N ILE A 60 -0.98 3.47 -6.24
CA ILE A 60 0.26 3.73 -6.97
C ILE A 60 0.01 4.65 -8.15
N ALA A 61 -1.05 4.42 -8.91
CA ALA A 61 -1.41 5.25 -10.06
C ALA A 61 -1.70 6.69 -9.64
N PHE A 62 -2.40 6.90 -8.52
CA PHE A 62 -2.66 8.24 -8.00
C PHE A 62 -1.37 8.95 -7.62
N LEU A 63 -0.48 8.27 -6.91
CA LEU A 63 0.81 8.84 -6.51
C LEU A 63 1.66 9.20 -7.73
N ALA A 64 1.66 8.33 -8.74
CA ALA A 64 2.42 8.54 -9.97
C ALA A 64 1.85 9.67 -10.84
N SER A 65 0.59 10.05 -10.64
CA SER A 65 -0.07 11.08 -11.43
C SER A 65 0.45 12.51 -11.16
N GLY A 66 1.19 12.69 -10.08
CA GLY A 66 1.66 14.01 -9.63
C GLY A 66 0.63 14.78 -8.81
N ARG A 67 -0.56 14.22 -8.57
CA ARG A 67 -1.64 14.90 -7.84
C ARG A 67 -1.44 14.88 -6.33
N ALA A 68 -0.47 14.11 -5.84
CA ALA A 68 -0.17 14.00 -4.41
C ALA A 68 1.20 14.56 -4.05
N ARG A 69 1.68 15.59 -4.77
CA ARG A 69 3.04 16.13 -4.60
C ARG A 69 3.39 16.48 -3.16
N HIS A 70 2.49 17.15 -2.47
CA HIS A 70 2.74 17.58 -1.10
C HIS A 70 2.70 16.45 -0.07
N ALA A 71 2.33 15.24 -0.47
CA ALA A 71 2.44 14.04 0.35
C ALA A 71 3.79 13.34 0.19
N THR A 72 4.73 13.90 -0.57
CA THR A 72 6.05 13.29 -0.78
C THR A 72 6.75 12.95 0.54
N GLY A 73 7.46 11.85 0.57
CA GLY A 73 8.18 11.38 1.75
C GLY A 73 7.38 10.49 2.68
N THR A 74 6.11 10.25 2.38
CA THR A 74 5.23 9.46 3.24
C THR A 74 5.21 7.98 2.84
N THR A 75 4.78 7.16 3.80
CA THR A 75 4.42 5.76 3.55
C THR A 75 2.91 5.65 3.56
N ILE A 76 2.32 5.08 2.53
CA ILE A 76 0.89 4.86 2.41
C ILE A 76 0.61 3.39 2.68
N ASP A 77 -0.16 3.12 3.74
CA ASP A 77 -0.59 1.77 4.06
C ASP A 77 -1.84 1.42 3.27
N VAL A 78 -1.84 0.23 2.65
CA VAL A 78 -3.00 -0.29 1.89
C VAL A 78 -3.34 -1.65 2.48
N ASN A 79 -4.00 -1.67 3.64
CA ASN A 79 -4.20 -2.88 4.43
C ASN A 79 -5.59 -2.98 5.06
N GLY A 80 -6.54 -2.14 4.63
CA GLY A 80 -7.90 -2.16 5.19
C GLY A 80 -7.95 -1.85 6.69
N ALA A 81 -6.96 -1.10 7.18
CA ALA A 81 -6.78 -0.75 8.59
C ALA A 81 -6.51 -1.95 9.51
N SER A 82 -5.88 -3.00 8.98
CA SER A 82 -5.38 -4.10 9.82
C SER A 82 -4.25 -3.62 10.73
N TYR A 83 -3.53 -2.60 10.30
CA TYR A 83 -2.51 -1.90 11.08
C TYR A 83 -2.63 -0.40 10.81
N VAL A 84 -2.60 0.38 11.87
CA VAL A 84 -2.71 1.85 11.79
C VAL A 84 -1.49 2.47 12.47
N ARG A 85 -0.80 3.34 11.72
CA ARG A 85 0.39 4.05 12.23
C ARG A 85 0.02 5.16 13.21
#